data_a27af23a2f2e7094c0b8334fe55976e6
#
_entry.id   a27af23a2f2e7094c0b8334fe55976e6
#
_cell.length_a   1.000
_cell.length_b   1.000
_cell.length_c   1.000
_cell.angle_alpha   90.00
_cell.angle_beta   90.00
_cell.angle_gamma   90.00
#
_symmetry.space_group_name_H-M   'P 1'
#
loop_
_entity.id
_entity.type
_entity.pdbx_description
1 polymer ?
#
loop_
_entity_poly.entity_id
_entity_poly.type
_entity_poly.pdbx_seq_one_letter_code
_entity_poly.pdbx_strand_id
1 'polypeptide(L)'
;MNTYDMKADAARVVDAVEAGGVAIVPLDVAYAITGNSEDAMRRIFTAKNRSFDKPSGMLSNWQLFNDIQICGERERAVVNCVINEHNLPMSTVASFRPDHPVFEGVDPFVIGHSSKAGTIDRLLNAGELHNE
;
A
#
# COMPACT_ATOMS: atom_id res chain seq x y z
N MET A 1 30.13 8.02 -7.09
CA MET A 1 28.71 8.03 -7.51
C MET A 1 27.94 7.17 -6.49
N ASN A 2 27.01 7.75 -5.76
CA ASN A 2 26.20 6.98 -4.84
C ASN A 2 25.25 6.09 -5.66
N THR A 3 25.51 4.80 -5.64
CA THR A 3 24.58 3.80 -6.19
C THR A 3 23.43 3.68 -5.19
N TYR A 4 22.24 4.11 -5.59
CA TYR A 4 21.04 3.90 -4.78
C TYR A 4 20.73 2.40 -4.75
N ASP A 5 20.70 1.82 -3.57
CA ASP A 5 20.24 0.45 -3.38
C ASP A 5 18.77 0.47 -2.99
N MET A 6 17.89 0.45 -3.99
CA MET A 6 16.44 0.49 -3.78
C MET A 6 15.94 -0.70 -2.97
N LYS A 7 16.58 -1.86 -3.08
CA LYS A 7 16.19 -3.04 -2.31
C LYS A 7 16.52 -2.87 -0.83
N ALA A 8 17.71 -2.34 -0.52
CA ALA A 8 18.10 -2.03 0.84
C ALA A 8 17.23 -0.92 1.43
N ASP A 9 16.88 0.10 0.65
CA ASP A 9 16.01 1.18 1.09
C ASP A 9 14.57 0.68 1.34
N ALA A 10 14.04 -0.17 0.48
CA ALA A 10 12.74 -0.80 0.69
C ALA A 10 12.73 -1.68 1.96
N ALA A 11 13.77 -2.46 2.19
CA ALA A 11 13.90 -3.26 3.41
C ALA A 11 13.92 -2.38 4.66
N ARG A 12 14.65 -1.27 4.65
CA ARG A 12 14.67 -0.31 5.78
C ARG A 12 13.28 0.29 6.06
N VAL A 13 12.50 0.58 5.02
CA VAL A 13 11.12 1.07 5.17
C VAL A 13 10.25 0.00 5.81
N VAL A 14 10.32 -1.24 5.32
CA VAL A 14 9.57 -2.37 5.88
C VAL A 14 9.92 -2.59 7.35
N ASP A 15 11.21 -2.67 7.68
CA ASP A 15 11.69 -2.85 9.06
C ASP A 15 11.17 -1.73 9.99
N ALA A 16 11.20 -0.49 9.54
CA ALA A 16 10.72 0.65 10.32
C ALA A 16 9.20 0.57 10.58
N VAL A 17 8.44 0.19 9.56
CA VAL A 17 6.98 0.04 9.64
C VAL A 17 6.60 -1.16 10.51
N GLU A 18 7.28 -2.29 10.37
CA GLU A 18 7.07 -3.48 11.21
C GLU A 18 7.43 -3.23 12.68
N ALA A 19 8.39 -2.38 12.94
CA ALA A 19 8.72 -1.94 14.30
C ALA A 19 7.69 -0.93 14.89
N GLY A 20 6.58 -0.69 14.23
CA GLY A 20 5.53 0.24 14.65
C GLY A 20 5.82 1.70 14.31
N GLY A 21 6.80 1.95 13.45
CA GLY A 21 7.18 3.28 13.00
C GLY A 21 6.28 3.82 11.89
N VAL A 22 6.59 5.06 11.51
CA VAL A 22 5.98 5.75 10.36
C VAL A 22 7.08 6.05 9.36
N ALA A 23 6.84 5.74 8.10
CA ALA A 23 7.77 6.03 7.02
C ALA A 23 7.15 6.98 5.98
N ILE A 24 7.98 7.83 5.39
CA ILE A 24 7.62 8.65 4.24
C ILE A 24 8.32 8.03 3.04
N VAL A 25 7.54 7.61 2.05
CA VAL A 25 8.04 6.91 0.88
C VAL A 25 7.65 7.64 -0.40
N PRO A 26 8.55 7.74 -1.38
CA PRO A 26 8.20 8.24 -2.70
C PRO A 26 7.37 7.19 -3.45
N LEU A 27 6.26 7.64 -3.99
CA LEU A 27 5.43 6.85 -4.92
C LEU A 27 5.47 7.48 -6.30
N ASP A 28 4.91 6.79 -7.30
CA ASP A 28 4.90 7.27 -8.68
C ASP A 28 4.25 8.66 -8.86
N VAL A 29 3.27 8.99 -8.02
CA VAL A 29 2.48 10.22 -8.17
C VAL A 29 2.67 11.22 -7.03
N ALA A 30 3.15 10.78 -5.88
CA ALA A 30 3.31 11.62 -4.69
C ALA A 30 4.13 10.90 -3.62
N TYR A 31 4.51 11.62 -2.56
CA TYR A 31 4.99 11.01 -1.33
C TYR A 31 3.82 10.45 -0.53
N ALA A 32 4.00 9.28 0.06
CA ALA A 32 3.07 8.69 1.01
C ALA A 32 3.67 8.63 2.40
N ILE A 33 2.85 8.87 3.40
CA ILE A 33 3.16 8.57 4.80
C ILE A 33 2.48 7.24 5.12
N THR A 34 3.24 6.26 5.58
CA THR A 34 2.76 4.90 5.79
C THR A 34 3.13 4.37 7.18
N GLY A 35 2.28 3.49 7.70
CA GLY A 35 2.45 2.74 8.93
C GLY A 35 1.53 1.52 8.92
N ASN A 36 1.73 0.58 9.83
CA ASN A 36 0.95 -0.67 9.87
C ASN A 36 0.33 -0.98 11.25
N SER A 37 0.30 -0.02 12.16
CA SER A 37 -0.32 -0.18 13.47
C SER A 37 -1.31 0.94 13.75
N GLU A 38 -2.24 0.72 14.67
CA GLU A 38 -3.19 1.75 15.05
C GLU A 38 -2.50 3.01 15.59
N ASP A 39 -1.47 2.85 16.42
CA ASP A 39 -0.68 3.97 16.93
C ASP A 39 0.04 4.74 15.82
N ALA A 40 0.62 4.04 14.85
CA ALA A 40 1.24 4.68 13.69
C ALA A 40 0.20 5.44 12.87
N MET A 41 -0.97 4.86 12.63
CA MET A 41 -2.07 5.51 11.91
C MET A 41 -2.56 6.76 12.66
N ARG A 42 -2.74 6.70 13.98
CA ARG A 42 -3.12 7.85 14.79
C ARG A 42 -2.09 8.98 14.70
N ARG A 43 -0.81 8.66 14.75
CA ARG A 43 0.27 9.65 14.57
C ARG A 43 0.24 10.29 13.18
N ILE A 44 -0.01 9.51 12.13
CA ILE A 44 -0.15 10.02 10.76
C ILE A 44 -1.33 10.99 10.67
N PHE A 45 -2.51 10.61 11.20
CA PHE A 45 -3.70 11.47 11.18
C PHE A 45 -3.46 12.77 11.95
N THR A 46 -2.83 12.69 13.12
CA THR A 46 -2.49 13.86 13.92
C THR A 46 -1.52 14.78 13.19
N ALA A 47 -0.45 14.21 12.62
CA ALA A 47 0.56 14.99 11.88
C ALA A 47 -0.02 15.69 10.64
N LYS A 48 -1.00 15.08 9.99
CA LYS A 48 -1.71 15.65 8.83
C LYS A 48 -2.88 16.54 9.20
N ASN A 49 -3.17 16.71 10.47
CA ASN A 49 -4.38 17.37 10.97
C ASN A 49 -5.65 16.81 10.29
N ARG A 50 -5.71 15.48 10.17
CA ARG A 50 -6.78 14.76 9.48
C ARG A 50 -7.79 14.23 10.50
N SER A 51 -9.07 14.37 10.18
CA SER A 51 -10.13 13.78 10.98
C SER A 51 -10.09 12.25 10.94
N PHE A 52 -10.27 11.60 12.09
CA PHE A 52 -10.22 10.13 12.22
C PHE A 52 -11.43 9.41 11.58
N ASP A 53 -12.47 10.14 11.20
CA ASP A 53 -13.62 9.60 10.47
C ASP A 53 -13.39 9.48 8.95
N LYS A 54 -12.26 10.00 8.46
CA LYS A 54 -11.90 9.90 7.06
C LYS A 54 -11.08 8.63 6.79
N PRO A 55 -11.49 7.81 5.83
CA PRO A 55 -10.75 6.60 5.51
C PRO A 55 -9.36 6.92 4.96
N SER A 56 -8.41 6.05 5.25
CA SER A 56 -7.07 6.08 4.70
C SER A 56 -6.92 5.05 3.60
N GLY A 57 -6.08 5.33 2.61
CA GLY A 57 -5.71 4.36 1.59
C GLY A 57 -4.75 3.32 2.15
N MET A 58 -4.83 2.10 1.63
CA MET A 58 -3.88 1.02 1.92
C MET A 58 -3.03 0.74 0.68
N LEU A 59 -1.72 0.60 0.87
CA LEU A 59 -0.82 0.11 -0.16
C LEU A 59 -0.96 -1.40 -0.26
N SER A 60 -1.10 -1.93 -1.47
CA SER A 60 -1.17 -3.36 -1.69
C SER A 60 -0.54 -3.77 -3.02
N ASN A 61 -0.23 -5.04 -3.13
CA ASN A 61 0.17 -5.66 -4.39
C ASN A 61 -1.01 -6.42 -5.02
N TRP A 62 -0.78 -7.00 -6.19
CA TRP A 62 -1.81 -7.76 -6.93
C TRP A 62 -2.37 -8.94 -6.13
N GLN A 63 -1.52 -9.65 -5.39
CA GLN A 63 -1.95 -10.77 -4.55
C GLN A 63 -2.92 -10.31 -3.46
N LEU A 64 -2.52 -9.31 -2.69
CA LEU A 64 -3.33 -8.78 -1.60
C LEU A 64 -4.63 -8.14 -2.12
N PHE A 65 -4.58 -7.45 -3.27
CA PHE A 65 -5.79 -6.96 -3.94
C PHE A 65 -6.81 -8.08 -4.19
N ASN A 66 -6.35 -9.22 -4.73
CA ASN A 66 -7.23 -10.36 -4.99
C ASN A 66 -7.77 -11.00 -3.71
N ASP A 67 -7.00 -11.00 -2.64
CA ASP A 67 -7.39 -11.60 -1.37
C ASP A 67 -8.45 -10.78 -0.65
N ILE A 68 -8.36 -9.46 -0.69
CA ILE A 68 -9.20 -8.58 0.13
C ILE A 68 -10.32 -7.86 -0.61
N GLN A 69 -10.15 -7.48 -1.88
CA GLN A 69 -11.18 -6.72 -2.58
C GLN A 69 -12.27 -7.61 -3.17
N ILE A 70 -13.52 -7.18 -2.98
CA ILE A 70 -14.71 -7.82 -3.53
C ILE A 70 -15.09 -7.06 -4.78
N CYS A 71 -14.78 -7.64 -5.94
CA CYS A 71 -15.10 -7.06 -7.24
C CYS A 71 -15.43 -8.19 -8.24
N GLY A 72 -16.17 -7.83 -9.29
CA GLY A 72 -16.52 -8.77 -10.36
C GLY A 72 -15.33 -9.10 -11.27
N GLU A 73 -15.53 -10.06 -12.16
CA GLU A 73 -14.47 -10.49 -13.10
C GLU A 73 -14.06 -9.36 -14.06
N ARG A 74 -15.02 -8.54 -14.48
CA ARG A 74 -14.74 -7.42 -15.39
C ARG A 74 -13.87 -6.35 -14.72
N GLU A 75 -14.22 -5.96 -13.51
CA GLU A 75 -13.46 -4.99 -12.73
C GLU A 75 -12.06 -5.50 -12.46
N ARG A 76 -11.94 -6.78 -12.09
CA ARG A 76 -10.65 -7.45 -11.87
C ARG A 76 -9.80 -7.48 -13.13
N ALA A 77 -10.38 -7.75 -14.29
CA ALA A 77 -9.69 -7.72 -15.58
C ALA A 77 -9.16 -6.32 -15.91
N VAL A 78 -9.92 -5.27 -15.61
CA VAL A 78 -9.45 -3.88 -15.80
C VAL A 78 -8.26 -3.59 -14.90
N VAL A 79 -8.32 -3.96 -13.63
CA VAL A 79 -7.20 -3.75 -12.69
C VAL A 79 -5.97 -4.55 -13.13
N ASN A 80 -6.15 -5.80 -13.56
CA ASN A 80 -5.07 -6.62 -14.09
C ASN A 80 -4.40 -5.98 -15.32
N CYS A 81 -5.19 -5.48 -16.24
CA CYS A 81 -4.68 -4.79 -17.43
C CYS A 81 -3.81 -3.58 -17.04
N VAL A 82 -4.29 -2.72 -16.15
CA VAL A 82 -3.56 -1.53 -15.74
C VAL A 82 -2.28 -1.89 -14.99
N ILE A 83 -2.35 -2.80 -14.02
CA ILE A 83 -1.22 -3.10 -13.13
C ILE A 83 -0.22 -4.03 -13.80
N ASN A 84 -0.66 -5.15 -14.35
CA ASN A 84 0.24 -6.21 -14.82
C ASN A 84 0.61 -6.08 -16.30
N GLU A 85 -0.32 -5.63 -17.17
CA GLU A 85 -0.03 -5.50 -18.60
C GLU A 85 0.62 -4.16 -18.93
N HIS A 86 0.18 -3.07 -18.30
CA HIS A 86 0.73 -1.73 -18.53
C HIS A 86 1.70 -1.27 -17.45
N ASN A 87 1.91 -2.06 -16.40
CA ASN A 87 2.83 -1.76 -15.30
C ASN A 87 2.61 -0.37 -14.68
N LEU A 88 1.35 0.01 -14.47
CA LEU A 88 0.95 1.29 -13.89
C LEU A 88 0.34 1.10 -12.49
N PRO A 89 0.59 2.02 -11.56
CA PRO A 89 -0.11 2.01 -10.28
C PRO A 89 -1.57 2.42 -10.49
N MET A 90 -2.46 1.82 -9.68
CA MET A 90 -3.88 2.11 -9.72
C MET A 90 -4.44 2.21 -8.32
N SER A 91 -5.25 3.24 -8.06
CA SER A 91 -6.09 3.31 -6.86
C SER A 91 -7.46 2.74 -7.17
N THR A 92 -7.95 1.86 -6.31
CA THR A 92 -9.28 1.29 -6.41
C THR A 92 -10.08 1.59 -5.14
N VAL A 93 -11.37 1.81 -5.29
CA VAL A 93 -12.32 1.91 -4.18
C VAL A 93 -13.38 0.84 -4.42
N ALA A 94 -13.43 -0.14 -3.54
CA ALA A 94 -14.33 -1.28 -3.65
C ALA A 94 -14.67 -1.83 -2.26
N SER A 95 -15.72 -2.64 -2.20
CA SER A 95 -15.97 -3.45 -1.01
C SER A 95 -14.79 -4.38 -0.75
N PHE A 96 -14.54 -4.67 0.51
CA PHE A 96 -13.39 -5.49 0.92
C PHE A 96 -13.78 -6.47 2.03
N ARG A 97 -12.90 -7.43 2.30
CA ARG A 97 -13.05 -8.42 3.37
C ARG A 97 -12.35 -7.91 4.62
N PRO A 98 -13.11 -7.40 5.62
CA PRO A 98 -12.53 -6.78 6.81
C PRO A 98 -11.91 -7.78 7.79
N ASP A 99 -12.22 -9.06 7.65
CA ASP A 99 -11.74 -10.18 8.47
C ASP A 99 -10.40 -10.76 8.00
N HIS A 100 -9.81 -10.20 6.94
CA HIS A 100 -8.53 -10.68 6.45
C HIS A 100 -7.41 -10.36 7.45
N PRO A 101 -6.45 -11.30 7.68
CA PRO A 101 -5.36 -11.11 8.65
C PRO A 101 -4.51 -9.86 8.47
N VAL A 102 -4.46 -9.28 7.27
CA VAL A 102 -3.73 -8.04 7.00
C VAL A 102 -4.23 -6.86 7.83
N PHE A 103 -5.46 -6.93 8.34
CA PHE A 103 -6.05 -5.90 9.18
C PHE A 103 -5.86 -6.15 10.68
N GLU A 104 -5.13 -7.19 11.07
CA GLU A 104 -4.87 -7.46 12.48
C GLU A 104 -4.20 -6.26 13.16
N GLY A 105 -4.79 -5.79 14.26
CA GLY A 105 -4.29 -4.65 15.03
C GLY A 105 -4.56 -3.28 14.41
N VAL A 106 -5.35 -3.19 13.35
CA VAL A 106 -5.75 -1.92 12.72
C VAL A 106 -7.24 -1.97 12.36
N ASP A 107 -7.94 -0.86 12.57
CA ASP A 107 -9.34 -0.76 12.15
C ASP A 107 -9.45 -0.77 10.60
N PRO A 108 -10.01 -1.83 10.01
CA PRO A 108 -10.09 -1.96 8.56
C PRO A 108 -11.00 -0.91 7.91
N PHE A 109 -11.96 -0.36 8.64
CA PHE A 109 -12.85 0.68 8.12
C PHE A 109 -12.19 2.04 8.04
N VAL A 110 -11.11 2.26 8.77
CA VAL A 110 -10.29 3.47 8.65
C VAL A 110 -9.32 3.37 7.48
N ILE A 111 -8.70 2.21 7.27
CA ILE A 111 -7.64 2.02 6.25
C ILE A 111 -8.10 1.26 5.00
N GLY A 112 -9.17 0.49 5.08
CA GLY A 112 -9.58 -0.46 4.04
C GLY A 112 -10.45 0.11 2.92
N HIS A 113 -10.83 1.38 2.98
CA HIS A 113 -11.76 1.94 1.99
C HIS A 113 -11.14 2.16 0.60
N SER A 114 -9.84 2.28 0.52
CA SER A 114 -9.15 2.34 -0.77
C SER A 114 -7.82 1.62 -0.70
N SER A 115 -7.46 0.93 -1.75
CA SER A 115 -6.15 0.32 -1.89
C SER A 115 -5.47 0.84 -3.14
N LYS A 116 -4.16 1.01 -3.06
CA LYS A 116 -3.32 1.32 -4.21
C LYS A 116 -2.58 0.05 -4.60
N ALA A 117 -3.25 -0.78 -5.38
CA ALA A 117 -2.66 -2.01 -5.87
C ALA A 117 -1.44 -1.71 -6.77
N GLY A 118 -0.44 -2.53 -6.69
CA GLY A 118 0.77 -2.42 -7.52
C GLY A 118 1.88 -1.53 -6.97
N THR A 119 1.58 -0.62 -6.03
CA THR A 119 2.61 0.32 -5.55
C THR A 119 3.62 -0.34 -4.60
N ILE A 120 3.14 -1.15 -3.66
CA ILE A 120 4.06 -1.90 -2.76
C ILE A 120 4.85 -2.94 -3.55
N ASP A 121 4.20 -3.61 -4.48
CA ASP A 121 4.86 -4.59 -5.33
C ASP A 121 6.04 -3.96 -6.08
N ARG A 122 5.87 -2.77 -6.61
CA ARG A 122 6.97 -2.01 -7.20
C ARG A 122 8.06 -1.63 -6.20
N LEU A 123 7.71 -1.27 -4.97
CA LEU A 123 8.69 -0.96 -3.94
C LEU A 123 9.45 -2.21 -3.47
N LEU A 124 8.74 -3.31 -3.25
CA LEU A 124 9.33 -4.57 -2.78
C LEU A 124 10.09 -5.30 -3.89
N ASN A 125 9.60 -5.23 -5.12
CA ASN A 125 10.19 -5.89 -6.29
C ASN A 125 11.05 -4.95 -7.16
N ALA A 126 11.27 -3.71 -6.72
CA ALA A 126 12.11 -2.76 -7.45
C ALA A 126 13.53 -3.29 -7.72
N GLY A 127 14.01 -4.24 -6.88
CA GLY A 127 15.26 -4.94 -7.11
C GLY A 127 15.18 -6.05 -8.17
N GLU A 128 14.00 -6.55 -8.49
CA GLU A 128 13.79 -7.59 -9.49
C GLU A 128 13.55 -7.00 -10.89
N LEU A 129 12.88 -5.85 -10.96
CA LEU A 129 12.62 -5.14 -12.21
C LEU A 129 13.88 -4.57 -12.89
N HIS A 130 14.99 -4.50 -12.18
CA HIS A 130 16.28 -4.05 -12.73
C HIS A 130 17.21 -5.19 -13.12
N ASN A 131 16.79 -6.44 -13.01
CA ASN A 131 17.57 -7.62 -13.41
C ASN A 131 17.09 -8.22 -14.76
N GLU A 132 16.18 -7.56 -15.43
CA GLU A 132 15.83 -7.86 -16.84
C GLU A 132 16.45 -6.78 -17.78
#